data_44bfa7f907e6c58ac4035ba69b80d79d
#
_entry.id   44bfa7f907e6c58ac4035ba69b80d79d
#
_cell.length_a   1.000
_cell.length_b   1.000
_cell.length_c   1.000
_cell.angle_alpha   90.00
_cell.angle_beta   90.00
_cell.angle_gamma   90.00
#
_symmetry.space_group_name_H-M   'P 1'
#
loop_
_entity.id
_entity.type
_entity.pdbx_description
1 polymer ?
#
loop_
_entity_poly.entity_id
_entity_poly.type
_entity_poly.pdbx_seq_one_letter_code
_entity_poly.pdbx_strand_id
1 'polypeptide(L)'
;MINKILDAISNALNEEFGDEYEIYSEDIKQDFKEPCFFIICLNPSEQDFLGNRYLRKYLFDIQYFPKNKKNLNSELYSVQEKLFNCMEYINIDEDLIRGLKMRGEIVDKKLHFFVNYNVFVFKKGPQDEFMENIKINMKTRR
;
A
#
# COMPACT_ATOMS: atom_id res chain seq x y z
N MET A 1 -3.52 -3.36 9.96
CA MET A 1 -3.65 -2.34 8.90
C MET A 1 -2.85 -2.67 7.64
N ILE A 2 -1.64 -3.18 7.77
CA ILE A 2 -0.85 -3.57 6.59
C ILE A 2 -1.60 -4.57 5.70
N ASN A 3 -2.20 -5.58 6.30
CA ASN A 3 -2.93 -6.58 5.51
C ASN A 3 -4.12 -5.98 4.77
N LYS A 4 -4.79 -5.02 5.37
CA LYS A 4 -5.91 -4.34 4.69
C LYS A 4 -5.43 -3.52 3.49
N ILE A 5 -4.28 -2.88 3.62
CA ILE A 5 -3.69 -2.13 2.52
C ILE A 5 -3.24 -3.08 1.42
N LEU A 6 -2.62 -4.21 1.77
CA LEU A 6 -2.22 -5.22 0.79
C LEU A 6 -3.44 -5.74 0.01
N ASP A 7 -4.54 -6.02 0.71
CA ASP A 7 -5.76 -6.46 0.06
C ASP A 7 -6.32 -5.39 -0.87
N ALA A 8 -6.30 -4.14 -0.43
CA ALA A 8 -6.80 -3.03 -1.23
C ALA A 8 -5.94 -2.82 -2.49
N ILE A 9 -4.62 -2.93 -2.36
CA ILE A 9 -3.72 -2.85 -3.50
C ILE A 9 -4.00 -4.00 -4.47
N SER A 10 -4.14 -5.22 -3.94
CA SER A 10 -4.42 -6.40 -4.77
C SER A 10 -5.72 -6.25 -5.53
N ASN A 11 -6.76 -5.74 -4.87
CA ASN A 11 -8.05 -5.52 -5.52
C ASN A 11 -7.95 -4.47 -6.62
N ALA A 12 -7.22 -3.38 -6.37
CA ALA A 12 -7.03 -2.34 -7.37
C ALA A 12 -6.25 -2.86 -8.58
N LEU A 13 -5.22 -3.67 -8.35
CA LEU A 13 -4.46 -4.29 -9.44
C LEU A 13 -5.33 -5.24 -10.24
N ASN A 14 -6.15 -6.03 -9.57
CA ASN A 14 -7.02 -6.98 -10.25
C ASN A 14 -8.06 -6.27 -11.10
N GLU A 15 -8.61 -5.18 -10.62
CA GLU A 15 -9.56 -4.38 -11.40
C GLU A 15 -8.93 -3.76 -12.64
N GLU A 16 -7.70 -3.27 -12.51
CA GLU A 16 -7.04 -2.59 -13.62
C GLU A 16 -6.44 -3.56 -14.64
N PHE A 17 -5.83 -4.63 -14.18
CA PHE A 17 -5.08 -5.53 -15.06
C PHE A 17 -5.81 -6.82 -15.41
N GLY A 18 -6.80 -7.22 -14.62
CA GLY A 18 -7.57 -8.43 -14.88
C GLY A 18 -6.99 -9.68 -14.24
N ASP A 19 -7.65 -10.81 -14.49
CA ASP A 19 -7.33 -12.06 -13.82
C ASP A 19 -6.11 -12.79 -14.39
N GLU A 20 -5.57 -12.34 -15.51
CA GLU A 20 -4.43 -12.97 -16.15
C GLU A 20 -3.12 -12.72 -15.41
N TYR A 21 -3.12 -11.75 -14.49
CA TYR A 21 -1.95 -11.36 -13.72
C TYR A 21 -2.02 -11.95 -12.34
N GLU A 22 -1.04 -12.77 -11.97
CA GLU A 22 -0.95 -13.28 -10.62
C GLU A 22 -0.43 -12.19 -9.68
N ILE A 23 -0.93 -12.18 -8.45
CA ILE A 23 -0.54 -11.20 -7.44
C ILE A 23 -0.03 -11.94 -6.21
N TYR A 24 1.22 -11.69 -5.86
CA TYR A 24 1.86 -12.33 -4.72
C TYR A 24 2.18 -11.29 -3.66
N SER A 25 1.89 -11.62 -2.40
CA SER A 25 2.19 -10.73 -1.27
C SER A 25 3.17 -11.33 -0.27
N GLU A 26 3.70 -12.49 -0.57
CA GLU A 26 4.71 -13.17 0.25
C GLU A 26 5.93 -13.47 -0.59
N ASP A 27 6.94 -14.09 0.04
CA ASP A 27 8.19 -14.39 -0.65
C ASP A 27 7.97 -15.11 -1.99
N ILE A 28 8.72 -14.68 -2.99
CA ILE A 28 8.65 -15.28 -4.32
C ILE A 28 9.18 -16.70 -4.26
N LYS A 29 8.31 -17.65 -4.61
CA LYS A 29 8.73 -19.03 -4.80
C LYS A 29 9.33 -19.17 -6.18
N GLN A 30 10.18 -20.20 -6.36
CA GLN A 30 10.88 -20.36 -7.64
C GLN A 30 9.95 -20.54 -8.84
N ASP A 31 8.72 -20.96 -8.63
CA ASP A 31 7.77 -21.28 -9.68
C ASP A 31 6.66 -20.25 -9.84
N PHE A 32 6.97 -18.95 -9.72
CA PHE A 32 5.95 -17.95 -9.93
C PHE A 32 5.61 -17.81 -11.41
N LYS A 33 4.34 -17.46 -11.69
CA LYS A 33 3.85 -17.31 -13.05
C LYS A 33 3.94 -15.86 -13.50
N GLU A 34 4.54 -15.66 -14.65
CA GLU A 34 4.59 -14.34 -15.28
C GLU A 34 3.47 -14.20 -16.32
N PRO A 35 2.86 -13.03 -16.51
CA PRO A 35 3.15 -11.78 -15.79
C PRO A 35 2.56 -11.80 -14.39
N CYS A 36 3.26 -11.15 -13.47
CA CYS A 36 2.79 -11.11 -12.10
C CYS A 36 3.23 -9.85 -11.37
N PHE A 37 2.53 -9.57 -10.29
CA PHE A 37 2.88 -8.50 -9.37
C PHE A 37 3.30 -9.12 -8.05
N PHE A 38 4.26 -8.49 -7.41
CA PHE A 38 4.72 -8.87 -6.09
C PHE A 38 4.70 -7.61 -5.22
N ILE A 39 4.00 -7.68 -4.10
CA ILE A 39 3.77 -6.50 -3.25
C ILE A 39 4.50 -6.69 -1.93
N ILE A 40 5.38 -5.74 -1.60
CA ILE A 40 6.15 -5.77 -0.35
C ILE A 40 5.96 -4.45 0.37
N CYS A 41 5.72 -4.51 1.68
CA CYS A 41 5.72 -3.33 2.52
C CYS A 41 7.13 -3.09 3.05
N LEU A 42 7.66 -1.89 2.80
CA LEU A 42 8.98 -1.50 3.22
C LEU A 42 8.89 -0.46 4.34
N ASN A 43 9.69 -0.64 5.39
CA ASN A 43 9.89 0.39 6.41
C ASN A 43 8.61 1.04 6.94
N PRO A 44 7.65 0.26 7.47
CA PRO A 44 6.47 0.87 8.08
C PRO A 44 6.89 1.69 9.30
N SER A 45 6.27 2.85 9.48
CA SER A 45 6.60 3.73 10.59
C SER A 45 5.35 4.29 11.23
N GLU A 46 5.50 4.73 12.46
CA GLU A 46 4.41 5.32 13.21
C GLU A 46 4.97 6.50 14.00
N GLN A 47 4.23 7.59 14.02
CA GLN A 47 4.60 8.75 14.81
C GLN A 47 3.39 9.30 15.56
N ASP A 48 3.64 9.85 16.73
CA ASP A 48 2.61 10.51 17.53
C ASP A 48 2.08 11.71 16.76
N PHE A 49 0.78 11.94 16.86
CA PHE A 49 0.19 13.10 16.22
C PHE A 49 -0.46 13.99 17.28
N LEU A 50 -1.68 13.68 17.70
CA LEU A 50 -2.38 14.41 18.74
C LEU A 50 -3.14 13.43 19.64
N GLY A 51 -2.95 13.55 20.94
CA GLY A 51 -3.66 12.68 21.88
C GLY A 51 -3.39 11.22 21.60
N ASN A 52 -4.44 10.47 21.33
CA ASN A 52 -4.34 9.05 21.01
C ASN A 52 -4.34 8.78 19.50
N ARG A 53 -4.11 9.81 18.69
CA ARG A 53 -3.97 9.66 17.25
C ARG A 53 -2.52 9.46 16.87
N TYR A 54 -2.28 8.54 15.95
CA TYR A 54 -0.95 8.23 15.44
C TYR A 54 -1.00 8.22 13.93
N LEU A 55 0.06 8.73 13.32
CA LEU A 55 0.20 8.69 11.87
C LEU A 55 1.08 7.50 11.50
N ARG A 56 0.51 6.56 10.78
CA ARG A 56 1.27 5.42 10.24
C ARG A 56 1.56 5.65 8.78
N LYS A 57 2.81 5.43 8.42
CA LYS A 57 3.27 5.57 7.04
C LYS A 57 3.73 4.23 6.54
N TYR A 58 3.16 3.82 5.41
CA TYR A 58 3.48 2.54 4.80
C TYR A 58 4.02 2.78 3.39
N LEU A 59 5.24 2.36 3.15
CA LEU A 59 5.83 2.39 1.82
C LEU A 59 5.72 1.00 1.21
N PHE A 60 5.13 0.93 0.02
CA PHE A 60 5.00 -0.33 -0.69
C PHE A 60 5.84 -0.31 -1.96
N ASP A 61 6.47 -1.43 -2.23
CA ASP A 61 7.16 -1.70 -3.48
C ASP A 61 6.30 -2.71 -4.23
N ILE A 62 5.70 -2.27 -5.33
CA ILE A 62 4.92 -3.12 -6.20
C ILE A 62 5.80 -3.50 -7.37
N GLN A 63 6.25 -4.75 -7.41
CA GLN A 63 7.15 -5.23 -8.44
C GLN A 63 6.34 -5.90 -9.54
N TYR A 64 6.65 -5.57 -10.78
CA TYR A 64 6.02 -6.20 -11.93
C TYR A 64 7.04 -7.02 -12.71
N PHE A 65 6.71 -8.28 -12.92
CA PHE A 65 7.53 -9.23 -13.67
C PHE A 65 6.86 -9.47 -15.01
N PRO A 66 7.46 -9.02 -16.12
CA PRO A 66 6.81 -9.13 -17.43
C PRO A 66 6.87 -10.54 -17.98
N LYS A 67 5.86 -10.89 -18.77
CA LYS A 67 5.81 -12.17 -19.45
C LYS A 67 6.68 -12.16 -20.70
N ASN A 68 6.58 -11.07 -21.47
CA ASN A 68 7.25 -10.95 -22.75
C ASN A 68 8.59 -10.21 -22.57
N LYS A 69 9.66 -10.85 -22.99
CA LYS A 69 10.99 -10.25 -22.87
C LYS A 69 11.37 -9.42 -24.11
N LYS A 70 10.50 -9.37 -25.12
CA LYS A 70 10.67 -8.49 -26.28
C LYS A 70 9.92 -7.20 -26.04
N ASN A 71 10.45 -6.08 -26.49
CA ASN A 71 9.86 -4.75 -26.29
C ASN A 71 9.57 -4.48 -24.80
N LEU A 72 10.51 -4.90 -23.99
CA LEU A 72 10.36 -4.92 -22.54
C LEU A 72 10.07 -3.53 -21.96
N ASN A 73 10.82 -2.52 -22.39
CA ASN A 73 10.65 -1.19 -21.83
C ASN A 73 9.28 -0.61 -22.14
N SER A 74 8.76 -0.87 -23.34
CA SER A 74 7.43 -0.42 -23.72
C SER A 74 6.36 -1.03 -22.82
N GLU A 75 6.48 -2.32 -22.54
CA GLU A 75 5.56 -2.99 -21.62
C GLU A 75 5.65 -2.43 -20.21
N LEU A 76 6.88 -2.24 -19.71
CA LEU A 76 7.08 -1.74 -18.36
C LEU A 76 6.59 -0.30 -18.21
N TYR A 77 6.81 0.54 -19.23
CA TYR A 77 6.28 1.91 -19.19
C TYR A 77 4.77 1.94 -19.21
N SER A 78 4.14 1.06 -19.98
CA SER A 78 2.68 0.96 -20.03
C SER A 78 2.11 0.54 -18.69
N VAL A 79 2.72 -0.43 -18.05
CA VAL A 79 2.29 -0.89 -16.72
C VAL A 79 2.47 0.23 -15.71
N GLN A 80 3.58 0.96 -15.76
CA GLN A 80 3.85 2.07 -14.86
C GLN A 80 2.77 3.15 -14.96
N GLU A 81 2.37 3.50 -16.17
CA GLU A 81 1.32 4.50 -16.37
C GLU A 81 -0.01 4.05 -15.74
N LYS A 82 -0.34 2.77 -15.90
CA LYS A 82 -1.56 2.22 -15.29
C LYS A 82 -1.44 2.22 -13.77
N LEU A 83 -0.26 1.96 -13.23
CA LEU A 83 -0.05 1.98 -11.78
C LEU A 83 -0.20 3.37 -11.20
N PHE A 84 0.30 4.40 -11.89
CA PHE A 84 0.07 5.78 -11.45
C PHE A 84 -1.41 6.09 -11.32
N ASN A 85 -2.22 5.53 -12.21
CA ASN A 85 -3.66 5.77 -12.18
C ASN A 85 -4.38 4.93 -11.12
N CYS A 86 -4.11 3.63 -11.06
CA CYS A 86 -4.88 2.75 -10.19
C CYS A 86 -4.41 2.77 -8.73
N MET A 87 -3.19 3.23 -8.47
CA MET A 87 -2.67 3.32 -7.09
C MET A 87 -2.89 4.69 -6.47
N GLU A 88 -3.44 5.65 -7.21
CA GLU A 88 -3.68 6.98 -6.67
C GLU A 88 -4.67 6.93 -5.50
N TYR A 89 -5.70 6.09 -5.60
CA TYR A 89 -6.66 5.89 -4.52
C TYR A 89 -6.95 4.41 -4.39
N ILE A 90 -6.88 3.93 -3.15
CA ILE A 90 -7.30 2.56 -2.84
C ILE A 90 -8.42 2.60 -1.81
N ASN A 91 -9.27 1.58 -1.81
CA ASN A 91 -10.41 1.48 -0.89
C ASN A 91 -10.08 0.61 0.30
N ILE A 92 -10.21 1.17 1.49
CA ILE A 92 -10.04 0.43 2.74
C ILE A 92 -11.27 0.72 3.59
N ASP A 93 -12.09 -0.31 3.86
CA ASP A 93 -13.28 -0.17 4.73
C ASP A 93 -14.13 1.05 4.35
N GLU A 94 -14.48 1.18 3.08
CA GLU A 94 -15.29 2.28 2.54
C GLU A 94 -14.59 3.64 2.48
N ASP A 95 -13.38 3.74 2.97
CA ASP A 95 -12.60 4.96 2.86
C ASP A 95 -11.61 4.88 1.70
N LEU A 96 -11.39 6.04 1.06
CA LEU A 96 -10.37 6.16 0.04
C LEU A 96 -9.08 6.65 0.67
N ILE A 97 -8.00 5.94 0.40
CA ILE A 97 -6.67 6.34 0.85
C ILE A 97 -5.86 6.74 -0.37
N ARG A 98 -5.26 7.91 -0.30
CA ARG A 98 -4.50 8.43 -1.44
C ARG A 98 -3.07 7.93 -1.43
N GLY A 99 -2.60 7.51 -2.62
CA GLY A 99 -1.20 7.16 -2.81
C GLY A 99 -0.34 8.41 -2.93
N LEU A 100 0.77 8.41 -2.21
CA LEU A 100 1.67 9.56 -2.13
C LEU A 100 3.06 9.18 -2.64
N LYS A 101 3.76 10.16 -3.21
CA LYS A 101 5.15 10.00 -3.63
C LYS A 101 5.35 8.80 -4.55
N MET A 102 4.44 8.63 -5.49
CA MET A 102 4.52 7.52 -6.43
C MET A 102 5.67 7.71 -7.40
N ARG A 103 6.45 6.66 -7.59
CA ARG A 103 7.54 6.67 -8.56
C ARG A 103 7.85 5.26 -9.03
N GLY A 104 8.42 5.16 -10.21
CA GLY A 104 8.81 3.88 -10.79
C GLY A 104 10.29 3.81 -11.05
N GLU A 105 10.82 2.60 -11.05
CA GLU A 105 12.23 2.34 -11.33
C GLU A 105 12.33 0.98 -12.01
N ILE A 106 13.07 0.94 -13.11
CA ILE A 106 13.30 -0.31 -13.84
C ILE A 106 14.66 -0.86 -13.46
N VAL A 107 14.68 -2.05 -12.87
CA VAL A 107 15.91 -2.71 -12.42
C VAL A 107 15.84 -4.17 -12.83
N ASP A 108 16.90 -4.67 -13.46
CA ASP A 108 17.01 -6.07 -13.85
C ASP A 108 15.78 -6.58 -14.62
N LYS A 109 15.34 -5.77 -15.59
CA LYS A 109 14.22 -6.12 -16.47
C LYS A 109 12.90 -6.30 -15.77
N LYS A 110 12.73 -5.68 -14.59
CA LYS A 110 11.47 -5.62 -13.88
C LYS A 110 11.19 -4.20 -13.45
N LEU A 111 9.91 -3.93 -13.20
CA LEU A 111 9.48 -2.63 -12.73
C LEU A 111 9.30 -2.67 -11.22
N HIS A 112 9.87 -1.69 -10.53
CA HIS A 112 9.59 -1.43 -9.13
C HIS A 112 8.78 -0.16 -9.07
N PHE A 113 7.60 -0.24 -8.49
CA PHE A 113 6.73 0.91 -8.34
C PHE A 113 6.53 1.19 -6.86
N PHE A 114 6.94 2.38 -6.41
CA PHE A 114 6.87 2.75 -5.02
C PHE A 114 5.71 3.69 -4.76
N VAL A 115 4.96 3.42 -3.72
CA VAL A 115 3.84 4.26 -3.32
C VAL A 115 3.72 4.26 -1.79
N ASN A 116 3.45 5.43 -1.23
CA ASN A 116 3.23 5.58 0.21
C ASN A 116 1.76 5.74 0.50
N TYR A 117 1.27 5.02 1.51
CA TYR A 117 -0.07 5.21 2.04
C TYR A 117 0.05 5.58 3.50
N ASN A 118 -0.48 6.75 3.84
CA ASN A 118 -0.45 7.27 5.20
C ASN A 118 -1.83 7.17 5.79
N VAL A 119 -1.94 6.62 6.99
CA VAL A 119 -3.23 6.47 7.66
C VAL A 119 -3.12 6.93 9.11
N PHE A 120 -4.20 7.53 9.61
CA PHE A 120 -4.29 7.84 11.03
C PHE A 120 -4.96 6.68 11.75
N VAL A 121 -4.40 6.33 12.90
CA VAL A 121 -4.98 5.29 13.75
C VAL A 121 -5.16 5.86 15.14
N PHE A 122 -6.13 5.31 15.86
CA PHE A 122 -6.40 5.68 17.24
C PHE A 122 -6.00 4.50 18.13
N LYS A 123 -5.29 4.80 19.20
CA LYS A 123 -4.89 3.77 20.15
C LYS A 123 -5.45 4.09 21.52
N LYS A 124 -5.91 3.07 22.23
CA LYS A 124 -6.21 3.21 23.63
C LYS A 124 -4.92 3.27 24.43
N GLY A 125 -4.78 4.31 25.23
CA GLY A 125 -3.65 4.40 26.12
C GLY A 125 -3.84 3.47 27.32
N PRO A 126 -2.78 3.27 28.11
CA PRO A 126 -2.87 2.40 29.29
C PRO A 126 -3.82 2.93 30.36
N GLN A 127 -4.25 4.17 30.26
CA GLN A 127 -5.16 4.79 31.23
C GLN A 127 -6.56 5.00 30.70
N ASP A 128 -6.91 4.38 29.59
CA ASP A 128 -8.20 4.63 28.95
C ASP A 128 -9.38 4.26 29.82
N GLU A 129 -9.30 3.18 30.59
CA GLU A 129 -10.37 2.80 31.51
C GLU A 129 -10.57 3.84 32.61
N PHE A 130 -9.47 4.34 33.16
CA PHE A 130 -9.52 5.41 34.12
C PHE A 130 -10.11 6.67 33.48
N MET A 131 -9.71 6.95 32.26
CA MET A 131 -10.14 8.15 31.56
C MET A 131 -11.57 8.10 31.07
N GLU A 132 -12.20 6.94 31.06
CA GLU A 132 -13.62 6.83 30.73
C GLU A 132 -14.46 7.73 31.63
N ASN A 133 -14.05 7.90 32.87
CA ASN A 133 -14.78 8.70 33.83
C ASN A 133 -14.55 10.20 33.68
N ILE A 134 -13.50 10.61 32.98
CA ILE A 134 -13.15 12.03 32.82
C ILE A 134 -12.93 12.40 31.35
N LYS A 135 -13.39 11.56 30.43
CA LYS A 135 -13.12 11.74 29.00
C LYS A 135 -13.63 13.06 28.44
N ILE A 136 -14.68 13.63 29.02
CA ILE A 136 -15.18 14.92 28.56
C ILE A 136 -14.12 15.99 28.75
N ASN A 137 -13.43 15.97 29.88
CA ASN A 137 -12.34 16.89 30.14
C ASN A 137 -11.18 16.66 29.18
N MET A 138 -10.91 15.41 28.87
CA MET A 138 -9.84 15.08 27.94
C MET A 138 -10.15 15.55 26.53
N LYS A 139 -11.42 15.44 26.11
CA LYS A 139 -11.83 15.91 24.78
C LYS A 139 -11.64 17.40 24.62
N THR A 140 -11.90 18.17 25.66
CA THR A 140 -11.79 19.62 25.59
C THR A 140 -10.35 20.11 25.52
N ARG A 141 -9.40 19.27 25.85
CA ARG A 141 -7.96 19.62 25.81
C ARG A 141 -7.34 19.45 24.46
N ARG A 142 -8.07 18.94 23.53
CA ARG A 142 -7.53 18.69 22.19
C ARG A 142 -7.87 19.85 21.24
#